data_148a7da037e529c91c2e9a6c76818745
#
_entry.id   148a7da037e529c91c2e9a6c76818745
#
_cell.length_a   1.000
_cell.length_b   1.000
_cell.length_c   1.000
_cell.angle_alpha   90.00
_cell.angle_beta   90.00
_cell.angle_gamma   90.00
#
_symmetry.space_group_name_H-M   'P 1'
#
loop_
_entity.id
_entity.type
_entity.pdbx_description
1 polymer ?
#
loop_
_entity_poly.entity_id
_entity_poly.type
_entity_poly.pdbx_seq_one_letter_code
_entity_poly.pdbx_strand_id
1 'polypeptide(L)'
;MRKTHVNWVATALAISTMLPASPVFAAKEKEESSAAETTDESAESELRVITDHAGNEVTLPDEINRIVVTDTLPLPSVLSLYLDSAEKLVGISPVSMSAAKAGLLSELYPEILDADTSFFENSELNIESLLALEPDLVFYNAQNKELGESLVSAGLTAVAVSVTKWDYNAADTFDAWMDLLADIFPEEKEKAEAAKEYGEKVEEEIQDKTDELKDEEKKNVFFLFNYSDTALVTSGKNFWGQYWCDAINAVNVGEEIEAERSNASVNMEQVYSWDPDIIFISNFTKAMPEDLYNNTIGDNDWSSVSAVKNEQVYKMPLGAYRSFTPGADTPMTLMWLAKTVYPDLFEDVDMTDEVQNYYDEVYGIELTDEQVAQMYTPSTDAANGYGSSK
;
A
#
# COMPACT_ATOMS: atom_id res chain seq x y z
N MET A 1 33.94 2.72 -31.82
CA MET A 1 34.18 3.75 -32.88
C MET A 1 33.27 4.95 -32.65
N ARG A 2 33.94 6.09 -32.45
CA ARG A 2 33.45 7.50 -32.56
C ARG A 2 32.16 7.93 -31.86
N LYS A 3 32.40 8.65 -30.76
CA LYS A 3 31.53 9.64 -30.11
C LYS A 3 31.41 10.87 -31.02
N THR A 4 30.20 11.44 -31.11
CA THR A 4 30.02 12.82 -31.60
C THR A 4 29.23 13.62 -30.57
N HIS A 5 29.93 14.55 -29.94
CA HIS A 5 29.36 15.63 -29.14
C HIS A 5 28.75 16.71 -30.04
N VAL A 6 27.58 17.20 -29.73
CA VAL A 6 27.04 18.44 -30.30
C VAL A 6 26.84 19.45 -29.17
N ASN A 7 27.69 20.49 -29.21
CA ASN A 7 27.57 21.70 -28.40
C ASN A 7 26.49 22.63 -29.00
N TRP A 8 25.61 23.16 -28.17
CA TRP A 8 24.79 24.32 -28.53
C TRP A 8 25.22 25.52 -27.69
N VAL A 9 25.58 26.56 -28.41
CA VAL A 9 26.02 27.88 -27.92
C VAL A 9 24.79 28.74 -27.66
N ALA A 10 24.73 29.34 -26.49
CA ALA A 10 23.76 30.35 -26.12
C ALA A 10 24.14 31.70 -26.72
N THR A 11 23.21 32.35 -27.41
CA THR A 11 23.35 33.74 -27.85
C THR A 11 22.34 34.60 -27.11
N ALA A 12 22.85 35.47 -26.24
CA ALA A 12 22.07 36.52 -25.58
C ALA A 12 21.88 37.69 -26.52
N LEU A 13 20.65 38.20 -26.65
CA LEU A 13 20.36 39.46 -27.31
C LEU A 13 19.74 40.42 -26.28
N ALA A 14 20.46 41.47 -25.93
CA ALA A 14 19.96 42.56 -25.14
C ALA A 14 19.32 43.61 -26.06
N ILE A 15 18.09 44.01 -25.75
CA ILE A 15 17.46 45.19 -26.35
C ILE A 15 17.09 46.15 -25.24
N SER A 16 17.80 47.29 -25.29
CA SER A 16 17.57 48.52 -24.52
C SER A 16 16.58 49.41 -25.27
N THR A 17 15.50 49.87 -24.61
CA THR A 17 14.78 51.04 -25.12
C THR A 17 14.38 51.99 -23.98
N MET A 18 14.65 53.23 -24.27
CA MET A 18 14.60 54.43 -23.47
C MET A 18 13.20 54.86 -23.05
N LEU A 19 13.16 55.48 -21.86
CA LEU A 19 12.10 56.36 -21.35
C LEU A 19 12.02 57.69 -22.12
N PRO A 20 10.89 58.38 -22.09
CA PRO A 20 10.92 59.83 -21.94
C PRO A 20 10.16 60.32 -20.70
N ALA A 21 10.69 61.47 -20.21
CA ALA A 21 10.32 62.16 -19.00
C ALA A 21 9.11 63.09 -19.14
N SER A 22 8.37 63.18 -18.04
CA SER A 22 7.63 64.27 -17.38
C SER A 22 6.95 65.42 -18.15
N PRO A 23 5.88 66.05 -17.60
CA PRO A 23 6.11 67.12 -16.64
C PRO A 23 5.19 67.17 -15.40
N VAL A 24 5.75 67.76 -14.38
CA VAL A 24 5.21 68.20 -13.10
C VAL A 24 4.13 69.27 -13.30
N PHE A 25 2.99 69.18 -12.58
CA PHE A 25 2.21 70.33 -12.16
C PHE A 25 1.81 70.19 -10.69
N ALA A 26 2.00 71.28 -9.95
CA ALA A 26 1.90 71.36 -8.52
C ALA A 26 0.48 71.70 -8.01
N ALA A 27 0.21 71.18 -6.81
CA ALA A 27 -0.54 71.72 -5.69
C ALA A 27 -2.01 72.10 -5.81
N LYS A 28 -2.84 71.44 -4.95
CA LYS A 28 -3.57 72.14 -3.91
C LYS A 28 -4.13 71.17 -2.87
N GLU A 29 -3.78 71.39 -1.63
CA GLU A 29 -4.34 70.80 -0.44
C GLU A 29 -5.85 71.02 -0.35
N LYS A 30 -6.58 69.97 0.07
CA LYS A 30 -7.76 70.09 0.93
C LYS A 30 -7.89 68.80 1.76
N GLU A 31 -7.77 69.01 3.05
CA GLU A 31 -8.18 68.04 4.06
C GLU A 31 -9.68 67.72 3.88
N GLU A 32 -10.01 66.43 4.00
CA GLU A 32 -11.14 65.98 4.87
C GLU A 32 -11.31 64.48 4.79
N SER A 33 -11.41 63.91 5.99
CA SER A 33 -12.17 62.74 6.34
C SER A 33 -11.57 61.33 6.07
N SER A 34 -11.03 60.81 7.16
CA SER A 34 -10.84 59.41 7.47
C SER A 34 -12.10 58.58 7.15
N ALA A 35 -12.02 57.72 6.17
CA ALA A 35 -12.76 56.49 6.11
C ALA A 35 -11.73 55.38 5.98
N ALA A 36 -11.59 54.55 7.00
CA ALA A 36 -10.81 53.34 6.97
C ALA A 36 -11.53 52.37 6.00
N GLU A 37 -11.01 52.27 4.78
CA GLU A 37 -11.26 51.09 3.96
C GLU A 37 -10.46 49.95 4.61
N THR A 38 -11.18 49.11 5.35
CA THR A 38 -10.75 47.75 5.60
C THR A 38 -10.72 47.05 4.25
N THR A 39 -9.55 46.98 3.66
CA THR A 39 -9.28 45.98 2.62
C THR A 39 -9.43 44.63 3.32
N ASP A 40 -10.57 44.01 3.08
CA ASP A 40 -10.78 42.59 3.29
C ASP A 40 -9.89 41.89 2.24
N GLU A 41 -8.63 41.62 2.61
CA GLU A 41 -7.82 40.65 1.94
C GLU A 41 -8.42 39.28 2.27
N SER A 42 -9.50 38.92 1.55
CA SER A 42 -9.86 37.53 1.37
C SER A 42 -8.64 36.93 0.64
N ALA A 43 -7.79 36.24 1.37
CA ALA A 43 -6.82 35.34 0.79
C ALA A 43 -7.63 34.37 -0.10
N GLU A 44 -7.56 34.54 -1.40
CA GLU A 44 -7.98 33.48 -2.33
C GLU A 44 -7.07 32.30 -1.97
N SER A 45 -7.64 31.28 -1.30
CA SER A 45 -6.92 30.04 -1.07
C SER A 45 -6.56 29.49 -2.45
N GLU A 46 -5.27 29.37 -2.74
CA GLU A 46 -4.83 28.71 -3.97
C GLU A 46 -5.40 27.29 -3.95
N LEU A 47 -6.25 26.97 -4.93
CA LEU A 47 -6.83 25.65 -5.07
C LEU A 47 -5.71 24.62 -5.19
N ARG A 48 -5.66 23.67 -4.25
CA ARG A 48 -4.69 22.57 -4.31
C ARG A 48 -5.19 21.55 -5.34
N VAL A 49 -4.39 21.33 -6.38
CA VAL A 49 -4.68 20.35 -7.44
C VAL A 49 -3.58 19.31 -7.43
N ILE A 50 -3.98 18.05 -7.39
CA ILE A 50 -3.08 16.90 -7.47
C ILE A 50 -3.36 16.08 -8.73
N THR A 51 -2.44 15.22 -9.12
CA THR A 51 -2.66 14.21 -10.17
C THR A 51 -2.75 12.83 -9.51
N ASP A 52 -3.89 12.15 -9.65
CA ASP A 52 -4.10 10.82 -9.09
C ASP A 52 -3.45 9.70 -9.92
N HIS A 53 -3.52 8.46 -9.45
CA HIS A 53 -2.88 7.33 -10.14
C HIS A 53 -3.57 6.92 -11.46
N ALA A 54 -4.78 7.39 -11.72
CA ALA A 54 -5.45 7.25 -13.02
C ALA A 54 -5.08 8.38 -14.00
N GLY A 55 -4.35 9.42 -13.53
CA GLY A 55 -3.94 10.59 -14.30
C GLY A 55 -5.00 11.70 -14.32
N ASN A 56 -5.97 11.68 -13.41
CA ASN A 56 -6.95 12.74 -13.26
C ASN A 56 -6.36 13.90 -12.46
N GLU A 57 -6.64 15.14 -12.87
CA GLU A 57 -6.41 16.33 -12.05
C GLU A 57 -7.58 16.46 -11.06
N VAL A 58 -7.28 16.38 -9.77
CA VAL A 58 -8.27 16.46 -8.69
C VAL A 58 -8.03 17.72 -7.86
N THR A 59 -9.02 18.58 -7.80
CA THR A 59 -9.02 19.73 -6.90
C THR A 59 -9.42 19.27 -5.50
N LEU A 60 -8.52 19.45 -4.54
CA LEU A 60 -8.75 19.08 -3.16
C LEU A 60 -9.53 20.16 -2.41
N PRO A 61 -10.37 19.81 -1.44
CA PRO A 61 -10.96 20.79 -0.53
C PRO A 61 -9.89 21.41 0.38
N ASP A 62 -10.18 22.58 0.93
CA ASP A 62 -9.25 23.31 1.83
C ASP A 62 -8.95 22.50 3.09
N GLU A 63 -9.96 21.80 3.63
CA GLU A 63 -9.83 20.91 4.78
C GLU A 63 -10.33 19.51 4.42
N ILE A 64 -9.58 18.49 4.86
CA ILE A 64 -9.95 17.08 4.70
C ILE A 64 -10.05 16.47 6.10
N ASN A 65 -11.28 16.27 6.56
CA ASN A 65 -11.58 15.73 7.88
C ASN A 65 -12.41 14.44 7.82
N ARG A 66 -13.00 14.13 6.65
CA ARG A 66 -13.88 12.98 6.45
C ARG A 66 -13.47 12.20 5.22
N ILE A 67 -12.78 11.10 5.44
CA ILE A 67 -12.21 10.25 4.39
C ILE A 67 -12.98 8.94 4.33
N VAL A 68 -13.33 8.53 3.11
CA VAL A 68 -13.83 7.18 2.83
C VAL A 68 -12.85 6.45 1.92
N VAL A 69 -12.54 5.19 2.25
CA VAL A 69 -11.76 4.30 1.38
C VAL A 69 -12.65 3.14 0.95
N THR A 70 -12.89 3.04 -0.35
CA THR A 70 -13.83 2.04 -0.90
C THR A 70 -13.18 0.67 -1.11
N ASP A 71 -12.39 0.49 -2.14
CA ASP A 71 -11.93 -0.81 -2.65
C ASP A 71 -10.39 -0.97 -2.75
N THR A 72 -9.63 0.01 -2.25
CA THR A 72 -8.18 -0.13 -2.03
C THR A 72 -7.93 -0.63 -0.61
N LEU A 73 -8.04 -1.95 -0.44
CA LEU A 73 -8.19 -2.60 0.87
C LEU A 73 -7.08 -2.28 1.91
N PRO A 74 -5.78 -2.18 1.56
CA PRO A 74 -4.73 -1.86 2.53
C PRO A 74 -4.65 -0.37 2.89
N LEU A 75 -5.21 0.52 2.06
CA LEU A 75 -5.02 1.96 2.18
C LEU A 75 -5.48 2.56 3.53
N PRO A 76 -6.56 2.06 4.19
CA PRO A 76 -6.92 2.57 5.51
C PRO A 76 -5.80 2.44 6.55
N SER A 77 -5.03 1.35 6.53
CA SER A 77 -3.90 1.17 7.44
C SER A 77 -2.74 2.12 7.12
N VAL A 78 -2.46 2.31 5.83
CA VAL A 78 -1.43 3.27 5.39
C VAL A 78 -1.79 4.69 5.79
N LEU A 79 -3.06 5.09 5.57
CA LEU A 79 -3.57 6.41 5.98
C LEU A 79 -3.49 6.62 7.49
N SER A 80 -3.87 5.63 8.29
CA SER A 80 -3.83 5.74 9.75
C SER A 80 -2.42 5.97 10.28
N LEU A 81 -1.44 5.21 9.78
CA LEU A 81 -0.03 5.36 10.14
C LEU A 81 0.55 6.68 9.59
N TYR A 82 0.20 7.04 8.36
CA TYR A 82 0.65 8.28 7.74
C TYR A 82 0.17 9.52 8.51
N LEU A 83 -1.12 9.54 8.89
CA LEU A 83 -1.75 10.66 9.62
C LEU A 83 -1.57 10.60 11.14
N ASP A 84 -0.94 9.53 11.66
CA ASP A 84 -0.87 9.22 13.10
C ASP A 84 -2.25 9.25 13.79
N SER A 85 -3.29 8.86 13.07
CA SER A 85 -4.67 8.81 13.54
C SER A 85 -5.59 8.15 12.52
N ALA A 86 -6.62 7.46 13.00
CA ALA A 86 -7.72 6.97 12.16
C ALA A 86 -9.02 7.81 12.30
N GLU A 87 -9.02 8.89 13.09
CA GLU A 87 -10.23 9.71 13.33
C GLU A 87 -10.86 10.27 12.05
N LYS A 88 -10.05 10.57 11.04
CA LYS A 88 -10.53 11.07 9.75
C LYS A 88 -11.18 9.99 8.88
N LEU A 89 -10.96 8.71 9.16
CA LEU A 89 -11.52 7.60 8.39
C LEU A 89 -12.96 7.31 8.82
N VAL A 90 -13.91 7.97 8.17
CA VAL A 90 -15.35 7.84 8.48
C VAL A 90 -16.01 6.63 7.83
N GLY A 91 -15.36 6.04 6.83
CA GLY A 91 -15.87 4.84 6.14
C GLY A 91 -14.77 4.02 5.49
N ILE A 92 -14.81 2.70 5.71
CA ILE A 92 -13.89 1.74 5.08
C ILE A 92 -14.64 0.48 4.65
N SER A 93 -14.04 -0.32 3.76
CA SER A 93 -14.68 -1.58 3.34
C SER A 93 -14.78 -2.59 4.51
N PRO A 94 -15.81 -3.46 4.52
CA PRO A 94 -15.91 -4.53 5.52
C PRO A 94 -14.67 -5.46 5.54
N VAL A 95 -14.03 -5.65 4.40
CA VAL A 95 -12.81 -6.47 4.26
C VAL A 95 -11.61 -5.80 4.92
N SER A 96 -11.47 -4.47 4.77
CA SER A 96 -10.44 -3.69 5.48
C SER A 96 -10.69 -3.69 6.98
N MET A 97 -11.95 -3.54 7.40
CA MET A 97 -12.34 -3.59 8.81
C MET A 97 -12.00 -4.95 9.46
N SER A 98 -12.14 -6.05 8.73
CA SER A 98 -11.78 -7.39 9.26
C SER A 98 -10.29 -7.50 9.56
N ALA A 99 -9.44 -6.94 8.70
CA ALA A 99 -8.00 -6.91 8.95
C ALA A 99 -7.64 -5.97 10.10
N ALA A 100 -8.24 -4.78 10.14
CA ALA A 100 -8.03 -3.81 11.20
C ALA A 100 -8.35 -4.39 12.59
N LYS A 101 -9.46 -5.11 12.71
CA LYS A 101 -9.89 -5.77 13.96
C LYS A 101 -8.98 -6.92 14.40
N ALA A 102 -8.38 -7.61 13.45
CA ALA A 102 -7.60 -8.83 13.70
C ALA A 102 -6.11 -8.57 13.84
N GLY A 103 -5.60 -7.43 13.37
CA GLY A 103 -4.19 -7.06 13.33
C GLY A 103 -3.86 -5.90 14.28
N LEU A 104 -2.64 -5.39 14.12
CA LEU A 104 -2.07 -4.35 14.95
C LEU A 104 -2.81 -3.00 14.86
N LEU A 105 -3.49 -2.72 13.72
CA LEU A 105 -4.05 -1.40 13.46
C LEU A 105 -5.03 -0.92 14.53
N SER A 106 -5.95 -1.79 15.00
CA SER A 106 -6.92 -1.42 16.04
C SER A 106 -6.34 -1.30 17.45
N GLU A 107 -5.12 -1.78 17.66
CA GLU A 107 -4.40 -1.57 18.92
C GLU A 107 -3.70 -0.20 18.92
N LEU A 108 -3.15 0.20 17.78
CA LEU A 108 -2.50 1.51 17.61
C LEU A 108 -3.53 2.64 17.50
N TYR A 109 -4.57 2.42 16.70
CA TYR A 109 -5.60 3.42 16.40
C TYR A 109 -7.00 2.81 16.60
N PRO A 110 -7.47 2.67 17.85
CA PRO A 110 -8.76 2.01 18.14
C PRO A 110 -9.96 2.72 17.51
N GLU A 111 -9.87 4.01 17.20
CA GLU A 111 -10.91 4.79 16.50
C GLU A 111 -11.19 4.28 15.07
N ILE A 112 -10.31 3.48 14.47
CA ILE A 112 -10.60 2.83 13.17
C ILE A 112 -11.85 1.96 13.24
N LEU A 113 -12.19 1.45 14.44
CA LEU A 113 -13.35 0.60 14.66
C LEU A 113 -14.67 1.35 14.58
N ASP A 114 -14.64 2.69 14.65
CA ASP A 114 -15.81 3.56 14.52
C ASP A 114 -16.13 3.88 13.04
N ALA A 115 -15.23 3.56 12.11
CA ALA A 115 -15.46 3.75 10.68
C ALA A 115 -16.66 2.92 10.20
N ASP A 116 -17.56 3.57 9.46
CA ASP A 116 -18.75 2.93 8.90
C ASP A 116 -18.38 1.94 7.80
N THR A 117 -19.07 0.81 7.75
CA THR A 117 -18.93 -0.22 6.70
C THR A 117 -20.25 -0.49 5.99
N SER A 118 -21.34 0.18 6.39
CA SER A 118 -22.70 -0.12 5.92
C SER A 118 -23.03 0.41 4.53
N PHE A 119 -22.13 1.24 3.96
CA PHE A 119 -22.23 1.65 2.56
C PHE A 119 -21.87 0.55 1.56
N PHE A 120 -21.51 -0.65 2.05
CA PHE A 120 -21.43 -1.89 1.26
C PHE A 120 -22.61 -2.79 1.58
N GLU A 121 -23.40 -3.16 0.58
CA GLU A 121 -24.47 -4.13 0.67
C GLU A 121 -24.19 -5.33 -0.26
N ASN A 122 -24.09 -6.55 0.29
CA ASN A 122 -23.77 -7.77 -0.49
C ASN A 122 -22.50 -7.65 -1.35
N SER A 123 -21.47 -6.97 -0.84
CA SER A 123 -20.22 -6.67 -1.53
C SER A 123 -20.33 -5.64 -2.67
N GLU A 124 -21.47 -5.01 -2.85
CA GLU A 124 -21.68 -3.91 -3.76
C GLU A 124 -21.71 -2.57 -3.00
N LEU A 125 -21.09 -1.53 -3.58
CA LEU A 125 -21.03 -0.21 -2.98
C LEU A 125 -22.34 0.55 -3.27
N ASN A 126 -22.95 1.09 -2.22
CA ASN A 126 -24.15 1.94 -2.29
C ASN A 126 -23.73 3.42 -2.19
N ILE A 127 -23.81 4.15 -3.30
CA ILE A 127 -23.43 5.57 -3.39
C ILE A 127 -24.30 6.45 -2.47
N GLU A 128 -25.59 6.16 -2.30
CA GLU A 128 -26.47 6.96 -1.45
C GLU A 128 -26.09 6.82 0.03
N SER A 129 -25.75 5.61 0.46
CA SER A 129 -25.24 5.34 1.82
C SER A 129 -23.88 5.99 2.04
N LEU A 130 -22.99 5.99 1.02
CA LEU A 130 -21.70 6.65 1.07
C LEU A 130 -21.85 8.17 1.18
N LEU A 131 -22.75 8.79 0.42
CA LEU A 131 -23.05 10.23 0.49
C LEU A 131 -23.56 10.64 1.88
N ALA A 132 -24.30 9.76 2.58
CA ALA A 132 -24.78 10.04 3.95
C ALA A 132 -23.65 10.14 4.98
N LEU A 133 -22.44 9.67 4.65
CA LEU A 133 -21.23 9.87 5.47
C LEU A 133 -20.62 11.26 5.27
N GLU A 134 -21.11 12.06 4.34
CA GLU A 134 -20.62 13.42 4.03
C GLU A 134 -19.10 13.49 3.92
N PRO A 135 -18.46 12.65 3.04
CA PRO A 135 -17.00 12.63 2.93
C PRO A 135 -16.46 13.87 2.20
N ASP A 136 -15.34 14.40 2.70
CA ASP A 136 -14.56 15.44 2.00
C ASP A 136 -13.73 14.83 0.86
N LEU A 137 -13.28 13.57 1.06
CA LEU A 137 -12.44 12.86 0.13
C LEU A 137 -12.79 11.37 0.08
N VAL A 138 -12.86 10.80 -1.11
CA VAL A 138 -13.10 9.36 -1.33
C VAL A 138 -11.95 8.77 -2.12
N PHE A 139 -11.25 7.79 -1.53
CA PHE A 139 -10.27 6.99 -2.26
C PHE A 139 -10.93 5.77 -2.88
N TYR A 140 -10.60 5.50 -4.15
CA TYR A 140 -11.09 4.34 -4.88
C TYR A 140 -9.98 3.69 -5.71
N ASN A 141 -10.15 2.43 -6.10
CA ASN A 141 -9.18 1.72 -6.92
C ASN A 141 -9.19 2.25 -8.37
N ALA A 142 -8.06 2.73 -8.86
CA ALA A 142 -7.89 3.29 -10.20
C ALA A 142 -8.35 2.36 -11.35
N GLN A 143 -8.43 1.04 -11.11
CA GLN A 143 -8.94 0.09 -12.08
C GLN A 143 -10.48 0.08 -12.16
N ASN A 144 -11.16 0.58 -11.13
CA ASN A 144 -12.61 0.67 -11.06
C ASN A 144 -13.11 2.02 -11.61
N LYS A 145 -12.94 2.20 -12.93
CA LYS A 145 -13.28 3.46 -13.62
C LYS A 145 -14.76 3.82 -13.49
N GLU A 146 -15.65 2.82 -13.54
CA GLU A 146 -17.10 3.02 -13.40
C GLU A 146 -17.46 3.58 -12.03
N LEU A 147 -16.79 3.12 -10.98
CA LEU A 147 -16.95 3.66 -9.64
C LEU A 147 -16.46 5.11 -9.59
N GLY A 148 -15.25 5.40 -10.11
CA GLY A 148 -14.70 6.75 -10.15
C GLY A 148 -15.64 7.74 -10.84
N GLU A 149 -16.16 7.39 -12.02
CA GLU A 149 -17.14 8.19 -12.77
C GLU A 149 -18.43 8.40 -11.96
N SER A 150 -18.88 7.39 -11.22
CA SER A 150 -20.09 7.46 -10.39
C SER A 150 -19.88 8.37 -9.18
N LEU A 151 -18.72 8.30 -8.50
CA LEU A 151 -18.37 9.16 -7.37
C LEU A 151 -18.31 10.64 -7.80
N VAL A 152 -17.62 10.95 -8.89
CA VAL A 152 -17.52 12.31 -9.42
C VAL A 152 -18.88 12.83 -9.87
N SER A 153 -19.71 11.98 -10.53
CA SER A 153 -21.07 12.35 -10.93
C SER A 153 -21.99 12.63 -9.74
N ALA A 154 -21.73 12.01 -8.59
CA ALA A 154 -22.43 12.27 -7.33
C ALA A 154 -21.92 13.55 -6.62
N GLY A 155 -20.94 14.25 -7.18
CA GLY A 155 -20.38 15.49 -6.65
C GLY A 155 -19.32 15.31 -5.56
N LEU A 156 -18.74 14.11 -5.44
CA LEU A 156 -17.69 13.78 -4.48
C LEU A 156 -16.30 14.10 -5.04
N THR A 157 -15.39 14.54 -4.17
CA THR A 157 -13.96 14.60 -4.48
C THR A 157 -13.41 13.17 -4.41
N ALA A 158 -13.07 12.59 -5.56
CA ALA A 158 -12.63 11.21 -5.67
C ALA A 158 -11.19 11.14 -6.17
N VAL A 159 -10.35 10.36 -5.48
CA VAL A 159 -8.93 10.15 -5.80
C VAL A 159 -8.69 8.69 -6.12
N ALA A 160 -8.20 8.43 -7.32
CA ALA A 160 -7.86 7.08 -7.77
C ALA A 160 -6.51 6.62 -7.20
N VAL A 161 -6.50 5.47 -6.53
CA VAL A 161 -5.28 4.81 -6.02
C VAL A 161 -5.05 3.51 -6.77
N SER A 162 -3.91 3.36 -7.42
CA SER A 162 -3.61 2.15 -8.17
C SER A 162 -2.93 1.10 -7.30
N VAL A 163 -3.29 -0.16 -7.53
CA VAL A 163 -2.65 -1.34 -6.95
C VAL A 163 -1.87 -2.16 -7.99
N THR A 164 -1.91 -1.78 -9.27
CA THR A 164 -1.34 -2.59 -10.37
C THR A 164 -0.52 -1.80 -11.37
N LYS A 165 -0.42 -0.48 -11.21
CA LYS A 165 0.31 0.40 -12.16
C LYS A 165 1.80 0.08 -12.22
N TRP A 166 2.34 -0.54 -11.19
CA TRP A 166 3.75 -0.91 -11.04
C TRP A 166 3.95 -2.43 -11.13
N ASP A 167 3.22 -3.10 -12.03
CA ASP A 167 3.36 -4.52 -12.36
C ASP A 167 3.38 -5.46 -11.14
N TYR A 168 2.56 -5.14 -10.12
CA TYR A 168 2.52 -5.84 -8.83
C TYR A 168 3.83 -5.82 -8.04
N ASN A 169 4.71 -4.84 -8.27
CA ASN A 169 5.80 -4.54 -7.35
C ASN A 169 5.22 -3.90 -6.09
N ALA A 170 5.38 -4.57 -4.93
CA ALA A 170 4.76 -4.12 -3.69
C ALA A 170 5.46 -2.88 -3.11
N ALA A 171 6.79 -2.78 -3.24
CA ALA A 171 7.56 -1.61 -2.79
C ALA A 171 7.22 -0.39 -3.63
N ASP A 172 7.34 -0.47 -4.96
CA ASP A 172 6.99 0.65 -5.86
C ASP A 172 5.53 1.09 -5.69
N THR A 173 4.62 0.15 -5.40
CA THR A 173 3.21 0.46 -5.15
C THR A 173 3.04 1.22 -3.84
N PHE A 174 3.69 0.78 -2.77
CA PHE A 174 3.65 1.44 -1.47
C PHE A 174 4.27 2.83 -1.53
N ASP A 175 5.44 2.97 -2.15
CA ASP A 175 6.12 4.24 -2.34
C ASP A 175 5.26 5.25 -3.10
N ALA A 176 4.62 4.80 -4.18
CA ALA A 176 3.72 5.67 -4.94
C ALA A 176 2.48 6.08 -4.13
N TRP A 177 1.97 5.22 -3.22
CA TRP A 177 0.91 5.63 -2.31
C TRP A 177 1.40 6.69 -1.32
N MET A 178 2.59 6.53 -0.78
CA MET A 178 3.20 7.51 0.13
C MET A 178 3.44 8.86 -0.57
N ASP A 179 3.90 8.86 -1.83
CA ASP A 179 4.05 10.06 -2.66
C ASP A 179 2.69 10.76 -2.87
N LEU A 180 1.63 10.01 -3.22
CA LEU A 180 0.28 10.57 -3.39
C LEU A 180 -0.25 11.16 -2.08
N LEU A 181 -0.01 10.49 -0.94
CA LEU A 181 -0.40 10.99 0.38
C LEU A 181 0.38 12.25 0.76
N ALA A 182 1.67 12.35 0.39
CA ALA A 182 2.47 13.56 0.59
C ALA A 182 1.94 14.75 -0.23
N ASP A 183 1.40 14.51 -1.42
CA ASP A 183 0.74 15.55 -2.23
C ASP A 183 -0.60 16.00 -1.60
N ILE A 184 -1.33 15.07 -0.98
CA ILE A 184 -2.64 15.34 -0.35
C ILE A 184 -2.47 15.94 1.06
N PHE A 185 -1.53 15.44 1.85
CA PHE A 185 -1.27 15.82 3.24
C PHE A 185 0.21 16.19 3.41
N PRO A 186 0.64 17.35 2.87
CA PRO A 186 2.06 17.74 2.82
C PRO A 186 2.69 18.00 4.20
N GLU A 187 1.88 18.15 5.24
CA GLU A 187 2.33 18.28 6.62
C GLU A 187 3.04 17.04 7.16
N GLU A 188 2.73 15.85 6.62
CA GLU A 188 3.30 14.57 7.03
C GLU A 188 4.29 13.98 5.99
N LYS A 189 4.72 14.78 5.01
CA LYS A 189 5.57 14.29 3.90
C LYS A 189 6.89 13.65 4.34
N GLU A 190 7.42 14.02 5.51
CA GLU A 190 8.64 13.44 6.06
C GLU A 190 8.50 11.93 6.32
N LYS A 191 7.28 11.45 6.64
CA LYS A 191 7.00 10.01 6.78
C LYS A 191 7.09 9.27 5.44
N ALA A 192 6.66 9.91 4.33
CA ALA A 192 6.80 9.33 3.00
C ALA A 192 8.28 9.17 2.62
N GLU A 193 9.08 10.22 2.86
CA GLU A 193 10.52 10.19 2.60
C GLU A 193 11.22 9.12 3.46
N ALA A 194 10.89 9.04 4.76
CA ALA A 194 11.46 8.05 5.68
C ALA A 194 11.08 6.61 5.30
N ALA A 195 9.82 6.36 4.92
CA ALA A 195 9.36 5.02 4.53
C ALA A 195 10.10 4.51 3.28
N LYS A 196 10.29 5.38 2.27
CA LYS A 196 11.03 5.05 1.05
C LYS A 196 12.50 4.78 1.34
N GLU A 197 13.15 5.66 2.10
CA GLU A 197 14.57 5.48 2.48
C GLU A 197 14.79 4.18 3.27
N TYR A 198 13.84 3.83 4.16
CA TYR A 198 13.93 2.57 4.90
C TYR A 198 13.70 1.35 4.00
N GLY A 199 12.72 1.41 3.10
CA GLY A 199 12.45 0.38 2.11
C GLY A 199 13.65 0.11 1.20
N GLU A 200 14.28 1.16 0.66
CA GLU A 200 15.49 1.06 -0.16
C GLU A 200 16.65 0.39 0.61
N LYS A 201 16.86 0.75 1.89
CA LYS A 201 17.89 0.09 2.73
C LYS A 201 17.64 -1.41 2.92
N VAL A 202 16.38 -1.79 3.14
CA VAL A 202 15.99 -3.20 3.29
C VAL A 202 16.23 -3.97 1.99
N GLU A 203 15.84 -3.40 0.84
CA GLU A 203 16.06 -4.02 -0.46
C GLU A 203 17.56 -4.17 -0.77
N GLU A 204 18.38 -3.13 -0.52
CA GLU A 204 19.84 -3.18 -0.69
C GLU A 204 20.47 -4.26 0.20
N GLU A 205 20.09 -4.35 1.49
CA GLU A 205 20.61 -5.37 2.39
C GLU A 205 20.28 -6.78 1.92
N ILE A 206 19.05 -7.01 1.47
CA ILE A 206 18.62 -8.32 0.97
C ILE A 206 19.39 -8.66 -0.29
N GLN A 207 19.54 -7.73 -1.22
CA GLN A 207 20.29 -7.90 -2.46
C GLN A 207 21.75 -8.25 -2.18
N ASP A 208 22.42 -7.48 -1.32
CA ASP A 208 23.82 -7.71 -0.95
C ASP A 208 24.06 -9.12 -0.38
N LYS A 209 23.09 -9.66 0.39
CA LYS A 209 23.16 -11.00 0.98
C LYS A 209 22.78 -12.13 0.01
N THR A 210 21.95 -11.86 -1.00
CA THR A 210 21.37 -12.90 -1.86
C THR A 210 21.95 -12.92 -3.30
N ASP A 211 22.60 -11.86 -3.76
CA ASP A 211 23.13 -11.73 -5.14
C ASP A 211 24.16 -12.82 -5.53
N GLU A 212 24.87 -13.39 -4.57
CA GLU A 212 25.86 -14.44 -4.81
C GLU A 212 25.23 -15.85 -4.86
N LEU A 213 23.91 -15.99 -4.58
CA LEU A 213 23.23 -17.29 -4.65
C LEU A 213 23.23 -17.83 -6.09
N LYS A 214 23.66 -19.06 -6.23
CA LYS A 214 23.54 -19.78 -7.50
C LYS A 214 22.13 -20.33 -7.67
N ASP A 215 21.76 -20.64 -8.92
CA ASP A 215 20.41 -21.13 -9.23
C ASP A 215 20.04 -22.40 -8.45
N GLU A 216 20.98 -23.29 -8.16
CA GLU A 216 20.77 -24.50 -7.34
C GLU A 216 20.59 -24.23 -5.84
N GLU A 217 20.92 -23.02 -5.37
CA GLU A 217 20.80 -22.60 -3.98
C GLU A 217 19.49 -21.83 -3.72
N LYS A 218 18.84 -21.39 -4.80
CA LYS A 218 17.55 -20.68 -4.71
C LYS A 218 16.43 -21.62 -4.24
N LYS A 219 15.58 -21.12 -3.39
CA LYS A 219 14.43 -21.86 -2.83
C LYS A 219 13.20 -21.74 -3.69
N ASN A 220 12.49 -22.85 -3.85
CA ASN A 220 11.20 -22.92 -4.50
C ASN A 220 10.10 -22.53 -3.51
N VAL A 221 9.46 -21.41 -3.72
CA VAL A 221 8.45 -20.83 -2.84
C VAL A 221 7.05 -20.99 -3.45
N PHE A 222 6.12 -21.47 -2.66
CA PHE A 222 4.71 -21.56 -3.01
C PHE A 222 3.88 -20.61 -2.13
N PHE A 223 3.26 -19.61 -2.74
CA PHE A 223 2.29 -18.76 -2.05
C PHE A 223 0.90 -19.38 -2.13
N LEU A 224 0.38 -19.87 -1.03
CA LEU A 224 -1.01 -20.33 -0.89
C LEU A 224 -1.89 -19.12 -0.59
N PHE A 225 -2.37 -18.47 -1.66
CA PHE A 225 -3.12 -17.21 -1.54
C PHE A 225 -4.52 -17.45 -0.96
N ASN A 226 -5.27 -18.41 -1.50
CA ASN A 226 -6.56 -18.81 -0.96
C ASN A 226 -6.69 -20.34 -0.96
N TYR A 227 -7.15 -20.89 0.16
CA TYR A 227 -7.32 -22.31 0.35
C TYR A 227 -8.60 -22.62 1.14
N SER A 228 -9.43 -23.48 0.57
CA SER A 228 -10.67 -23.98 1.17
C SER A 228 -11.01 -25.35 0.58
N ASP A 229 -12.12 -25.96 0.99
CA ASP A 229 -12.62 -27.21 0.43
C ASP A 229 -12.82 -27.19 -1.10
N THR A 230 -12.99 -26.00 -1.67
CA THR A 230 -13.31 -25.82 -3.09
C THR A 230 -12.30 -24.96 -3.85
N ALA A 231 -11.32 -24.40 -3.18
CA ALA A 231 -10.35 -23.49 -3.77
C ALA A 231 -8.93 -23.84 -3.36
N LEU A 232 -8.03 -23.89 -4.33
CA LEU A 232 -6.58 -23.93 -4.17
C LEU A 232 -6.00 -22.91 -5.14
N VAL A 233 -5.64 -21.74 -4.61
CA VAL A 233 -5.22 -20.59 -5.41
C VAL A 233 -3.83 -20.14 -4.98
N THR A 234 -2.94 -20.01 -5.94
CA THR A 234 -1.57 -19.52 -5.74
C THR A 234 -1.39 -18.09 -6.26
N SER A 235 -0.17 -17.59 -6.17
CA SER A 235 0.28 -16.39 -6.85
C SER A 235 0.97 -16.77 -8.16
N GLY A 236 0.34 -16.44 -9.28
CA GLY A 236 0.97 -16.56 -10.60
C GLY A 236 1.94 -15.40 -10.88
N LYS A 237 2.44 -15.37 -12.11
CA LYS A 237 3.41 -14.38 -12.59
C LYS A 237 2.95 -12.92 -12.42
N ASN A 238 1.67 -12.66 -12.61
CA ASN A 238 1.10 -11.29 -12.57
C ASN A 238 0.38 -11.03 -11.25
N PHE A 239 1.05 -11.33 -10.12
CA PHE A 239 0.54 -11.07 -8.79
C PHE A 239 1.69 -10.90 -7.77
N TRP A 240 1.42 -10.39 -6.58
CA TRP A 240 2.41 -10.00 -5.56
C TRP A 240 3.47 -11.05 -5.23
N GLY A 241 3.13 -12.35 -5.25
CA GLY A 241 4.06 -13.42 -4.92
C GLY A 241 5.24 -13.51 -5.88
N GLN A 242 5.10 -13.07 -7.13
CA GLN A 242 6.25 -12.98 -8.05
C GLN A 242 7.23 -11.92 -7.57
N TYR A 243 6.75 -10.72 -7.25
CA TYR A 243 7.59 -9.66 -6.71
C TYR A 243 8.32 -10.11 -5.43
N TRP A 244 7.60 -10.74 -4.48
CA TRP A 244 8.22 -11.21 -3.23
C TRP A 244 9.36 -12.19 -3.49
N CYS A 245 9.20 -13.13 -4.43
CA CYS A 245 10.26 -14.06 -4.80
C CYS A 245 11.44 -13.36 -5.49
N ASP A 246 11.17 -12.49 -6.47
CA ASP A 246 12.20 -11.77 -7.21
C ASP A 246 13.04 -10.90 -6.27
N ALA A 247 12.40 -10.18 -5.34
CA ALA A 247 13.06 -9.28 -4.41
C ALA A 247 13.98 -9.98 -3.39
N ILE A 248 13.72 -11.26 -3.08
CA ILE A 248 14.58 -12.06 -2.17
C ILE A 248 15.43 -13.11 -2.92
N ASN A 249 15.48 -13.04 -4.26
CA ASN A 249 16.20 -13.98 -5.12
C ASN A 249 15.77 -15.46 -4.93
N ALA A 250 14.46 -15.69 -4.75
CA ALA A 250 13.83 -17.02 -4.69
C ALA A 250 13.05 -17.33 -5.97
N VAL A 251 12.54 -18.54 -6.10
CA VAL A 251 11.75 -18.99 -7.26
C VAL A 251 10.28 -19.12 -6.87
N ASN A 252 9.41 -18.36 -7.54
CA ASN A 252 7.97 -18.57 -7.44
C ASN A 252 7.58 -19.79 -8.27
N VAL A 253 7.14 -20.89 -7.63
CA VAL A 253 6.74 -22.11 -8.38
C VAL A 253 5.55 -21.89 -9.29
N GLY A 254 4.77 -20.82 -9.07
CA GLY A 254 3.62 -20.42 -9.90
C GLY A 254 3.98 -19.49 -11.07
N GLU A 255 5.25 -19.17 -11.31
CA GLU A 255 5.69 -18.16 -12.30
C GLU A 255 5.22 -18.39 -13.74
N GLU A 256 4.99 -19.66 -14.12
CA GLU A 256 4.49 -19.99 -15.46
C GLU A 256 2.98 -19.74 -15.63
N ILE A 257 2.26 -19.44 -14.54
CA ILE A 257 0.82 -19.22 -14.58
C ILE A 257 0.57 -17.74 -14.91
N GLU A 258 0.13 -17.47 -16.13
CA GLU A 258 -0.25 -16.12 -16.59
C GLU A 258 -1.70 -15.76 -16.19
N ALA A 259 -2.08 -16.04 -14.94
CA ALA A 259 -3.38 -15.60 -14.41
C ALA A 259 -3.25 -14.17 -13.88
N GLU A 260 -4.26 -13.37 -14.16
CA GLU A 260 -4.35 -12.02 -13.60
C GLU A 260 -4.82 -12.08 -12.14
N ARG A 261 -4.16 -11.31 -11.28
CA ARG A 261 -4.51 -11.16 -9.86
C ARG A 261 -4.56 -12.52 -9.12
N SER A 262 -5.58 -12.70 -8.29
CA SER A 262 -5.81 -13.90 -7.48
C SER A 262 -6.50 -15.06 -8.23
N ASN A 263 -6.36 -15.16 -9.55
CA ASN A 263 -7.06 -16.16 -10.36
C ASN A 263 -6.22 -17.39 -10.70
N ALA A 264 -5.01 -17.52 -10.15
CA ALA A 264 -4.11 -18.65 -10.38
C ALA A 264 -4.57 -19.91 -9.64
N SER A 265 -5.71 -20.50 -10.06
CA SER A 265 -6.20 -21.76 -9.51
C SER A 265 -5.32 -22.93 -9.96
N VAL A 266 -4.97 -23.78 -9.01
CA VAL A 266 -4.12 -24.96 -9.23
C VAL A 266 -4.76 -26.21 -8.59
N ASN A 267 -4.14 -27.36 -8.81
CA ASN A 267 -4.52 -28.61 -8.18
C ASN A 267 -3.32 -29.29 -7.51
N MET A 268 -3.56 -30.33 -6.73
CA MET A 268 -2.49 -31.03 -6.01
C MET A 268 -1.48 -31.71 -6.94
N GLU A 269 -1.86 -32.12 -8.16
CA GLU A 269 -0.90 -32.69 -9.12
C GLU A 269 0.16 -31.65 -9.53
N GLN A 270 -0.25 -30.41 -9.71
CA GLN A 270 0.67 -29.28 -9.97
C GLN A 270 1.55 -29.02 -8.75
N VAL A 271 0.99 -28.98 -7.55
CA VAL A 271 1.76 -28.79 -6.31
C VAL A 271 2.78 -29.91 -6.13
N TYR A 272 2.41 -31.17 -6.37
CA TYR A 272 3.34 -32.30 -6.29
C TYR A 272 4.45 -32.22 -7.36
N SER A 273 4.13 -31.69 -8.55
CA SER A 273 5.11 -31.51 -9.62
C SER A 273 6.13 -30.42 -9.28
N TRP A 274 5.69 -29.35 -8.60
CA TRP A 274 6.55 -28.25 -8.15
C TRP A 274 7.38 -28.63 -6.93
N ASP A 275 6.80 -29.45 -6.04
CA ASP A 275 7.39 -29.87 -4.75
C ASP A 275 8.12 -28.74 -4.02
N PRO A 276 7.42 -27.68 -3.62
CA PRO A 276 8.04 -26.49 -3.05
C PRO A 276 8.84 -26.75 -1.78
N ASP A 277 9.95 -26.00 -1.61
CA ASP A 277 10.76 -26.03 -0.40
C ASP A 277 10.06 -25.35 0.77
N ILE A 278 9.29 -24.29 0.47
CA ILE A 278 8.62 -23.43 1.46
C ILE A 278 7.22 -23.08 0.98
N ILE A 279 6.27 -23.03 1.91
CA ILE A 279 4.89 -22.59 1.65
C ILE A 279 4.58 -21.39 2.55
N PHE A 280 4.11 -20.29 1.95
CA PHE A 280 3.55 -19.14 2.66
C PHE A 280 2.04 -19.08 2.47
N ILE A 281 1.28 -19.13 3.56
CA ILE A 281 -0.19 -19.05 3.56
C ILE A 281 -0.59 -17.59 3.81
N SER A 282 -1.33 -16.97 2.89
CA SER A 282 -1.77 -15.59 3.04
C SER A 282 -2.85 -15.42 4.12
N ASN A 283 -3.05 -14.19 4.60
CA ASN A 283 -4.14 -13.84 5.52
C ASN A 283 -5.49 -13.64 4.81
N PHE A 284 -5.58 -13.94 3.52
CA PHE A 284 -6.84 -13.96 2.78
C PHE A 284 -7.58 -15.30 2.85
N THR A 285 -6.98 -16.31 3.51
CA THR A 285 -7.61 -17.60 3.82
C THR A 285 -7.51 -17.89 5.31
N LYS A 286 -8.45 -18.69 5.82
CA LYS A 286 -8.43 -19.16 7.22
C LYS A 286 -7.47 -20.33 7.45
N ALA A 287 -6.96 -20.93 6.38
CA ALA A 287 -5.99 -22.01 6.47
C ALA A 287 -4.77 -21.61 7.29
N MET A 288 -4.30 -22.53 8.10
CA MET A 288 -3.12 -22.42 8.96
C MET A 288 -2.11 -23.54 8.59
N PRO A 289 -0.83 -23.44 8.99
CA PRO A 289 0.14 -24.49 8.74
C PRO A 289 -0.31 -25.87 9.21
N GLU A 290 -0.97 -25.96 10.37
CA GLU A 290 -1.50 -27.20 10.94
C GLU A 290 -2.53 -27.88 10.03
N ASP A 291 -3.26 -27.10 9.23
CA ASP A 291 -4.24 -27.65 8.28
C ASP A 291 -3.56 -28.44 7.17
N LEU A 292 -2.38 -27.98 6.72
CA LEU A 292 -1.58 -28.70 5.72
C LEU A 292 -0.88 -29.91 6.34
N TYR A 293 -0.33 -29.77 7.55
CA TYR A 293 0.33 -30.88 8.28
C TYR A 293 -0.65 -32.02 8.56
N ASN A 294 -1.91 -31.70 8.86
CA ASN A 294 -2.93 -32.67 9.26
C ASN A 294 -3.96 -32.99 8.17
N ASN A 295 -3.87 -32.39 6.98
CA ASN A 295 -4.83 -32.54 5.87
C ASN A 295 -6.28 -32.30 6.31
N THR A 296 -6.57 -31.16 6.98
CA THR A 296 -7.89 -30.91 7.59
C THR A 296 -8.85 -30.16 6.68
N ILE A 297 -8.39 -29.66 5.52
CA ILE A 297 -9.20 -28.89 4.57
C ILE A 297 -9.38 -29.69 3.28
N GLY A 298 -10.64 -30.07 2.96
CA GLY A 298 -10.99 -30.79 1.77
C GLY A 298 -10.38 -32.20 1.69
N ASP A 299 -10.22 -32.70 0.46
CA ASP A 299 -9.67 -34.05 0.18
C ASP A 299 -8.17 -33.97 -0.26
N ASN A 300 -7.51 -32.84 -0.08
CA ASN A 300 -6.12 -32.65 -0.51
C ASN A 300 -5.15 -33.31 0.46
N ASP A 301 -4.16 -34.03 -0.08
CA ASP A 301 -3.11 -34.71 0.71
C ASP A 301 -1.77 -33.96 0.53
N TRP A 302 -1.35 -33.23 1.54
CA TRP A 302 -0.10 -32.47 1.56
C TRP A 302 1.10 -33.29 2.07
N SER A 303 0.88 -34.48 2.58
CA SER A 303 1.90 -35.29 3.28
C SER A 303 3.14 -35.63 2.44
N SER A 304 3.03 -35.60 1.12
CA SER A 304 4.13 -35.89 0.19
C SER A 304 4.94 -34.64 -0.19
N VAL A 305 4.46 -33.41 0.08
CA VAL A 305 5.10 -32.15 -0.28
C VAL A 305 6.31 -31.88 0.61
N SER A 306 7.45 -31.50 0.03
CA SER A 306 8.72 -31.29 0.75
C SER A 306 8.60 -30.24 1.85
N ALA A 307 7.96 -29.10 1.59
CA ALA A 307 7.73 -28.06 2.59
C ALA A 307 6.97 -28.59 3.81
N VAL A 308 5.97 -29.44 3.61
CA VAL A 308 5.17 -30.03 4.71
C VAL A 308 5.98 -31.04 5.49
N LYS A 309 6.73 -31.93 4.81
CA LYS A 309 7.62 -32.91 5.48
C LYS A 309 8.69 -32.28 6.34
N ASN A 310 9.19 -31.13 5.90
CA ASN A 310 10.29 -30.40 6.54
C ASN A 310 9.80 -29.30 7.50
N GLU A 311 8.49 -29.22 7.75
CA GLU A 311 7.84 -28.22 8.60
C GLU A 311 8.15 -26.77 8.16
N GLN A 312 8.26 -26.55 6.83
CA GLN A 312 8.52 -25.24 6.20
C GLN A 312 7.23 -24.63 5.65
N VAL A 313 6.20 -24.56 6.46
CA VAL A 313 4.91 -23.92 6.14
C VAL A 313 4.67 -22.79 7.13
N TYR A 314 4.47 -21.59 6.61
CA TYR A 314 4.34 -20.38 7.42
C TYR A 314 3.06 -19.63 7.08
N LYS A 315 2.43 -19.04 8.09
CA LYS A 315 1.38 -18.05 7.90
C LYS A 315 2.04 -16.68 7.71
N MET A 316 1.63 -15.94 6.68
CA MET A 316 2.12 -14.58 6.47
C MET A 316 1.82 -13.70 7.70
N PRO A 317 2.70 -12.77 8.06
CA PRO A 317 2.47 -11.84 9.16
C PRO A 317 1.20 -11.00 8.97
N LEU A 318 0.62 -10.54 10.07
CA LEU A 318 -0.50 -9.61 10.10
C LEU A 318 -0.10 -8.41 10.97
N GLY A 319 0.44 -7.40 10.33
CA GLY A 319 0.79 -6.12 10.97
C GLY A 319 -0.38 -5.15 10.99
N ALA A 320 -0.17 -3.95 10.50
CA ALA A 320 -1.26 -2.97 10.32
C ALA A 320 -2.28 -3.44 9.27
N TYR A 321 -1.85 -4.28 8.31
CA TYR A 321 -2.70 -4.97 7.35
C TYR A 321 -2.13 -6.36 7.01
N ARG A 322 -2.78 -7.08 6.09
CA ARG A 322 -2.34 -8.39 5.56
C ARG A 322 -1.08 -8.23 4.73
N SER A 323 0.02 -8.83 5.16
CA SER A 323 1.37 -8.58 4.60
C SER A 323 1.59 -9.11 3.16
N PHE A 324 0.67 -9.91 2.60
CA PHE A 324 0.83 -10.40 1.22
C PHE A 324 0.67 -9.30 0.16
N THR A 325 -0.04 -8.21 0.47
CA THR A 325 -0.28 -7.07 -0.42
C THR A 325 0.60 -5.88 -0.02
N PRO A 326 0.85 -4.90 -0.92
CA PRO A 326 1.53 -3.68 -0.52
C PRO A 326 0.79 -2.99 0.64
N GLY A 327 1.54 -2.34 1.49
CA GLY A 327 1.04 -1.62 2.65
C GLY A 327 2.17 -1.12 3.53
N ALA A 328 1.83 -0.56 4.68
CA ALA A 328 2.77 0.04 5.60
C ALA A 328 3.87 -0.94 6.09
N ASP A 329 3.57 -2.24 6.14
CA ASP A 329 4.50 -3.28 6.57
C ASP A 329 5.36 -3.86 5.42
N THR A 330 5.34 -3.28 4.22
CA THR A 330 6.03 -3.84 3.03
C THR A 330 7.52 -4.09 3.27
N PRO A 331 8.33 -3.15 3.81
CA PRO A 331 9.75 -3.41 4.07
C PRO A 331 9.97 -4.55 5.07
N MET A 332 9.18 -4.61 6.13
CA MET A 332 9.29 -5.64 7.16
C MET A 332 8.83 -7.01 6.68
N THR A 333 7.84 -7.05 5.79
CA THR A 333 7.43 -8.29 5.11
C THR A 333 8.54 -8.83 4.24
N LEU A 334 9.23 -7.97 3.51
CA LEU A 334 10.35 -8.33 2.65
C LEU A 334 11.52 -8.92 3.46
N MET A 335 11.93 -8.25 4.54
CA MET A 335 12.98 -8.74 5.44
C MET A 335 12.59 -10.08 6.10
N TRP A 336 11.33 -10.20 6.56
CA TRP A 336 10.84 -11.44 7.15
C TRP A 336 10.84 -12.60 6.15
N LEU A 337 10.43 -12.38 4.89
CA LEU A 337 10.48 -13.38 3.83
C LEU A 337 11.93 -13.81 3.56
N ALA A 338 12.84 -12.85 3.40
CA ALA A 338 14.26 -13.13 3.16
C ALA A 338 14.87 -13.98 4.27
N LYS A 339 14.66 -13.59 5.53
CA LYS A 339 15.15 -14.34 6.70
C LYS A 339 14.51 -15.73 6.82
N THR A 340 13.22 -15.86 6.50
CA THR A 340 12.53 -17.16 6.58
C THR A 340 13.01 -18.12 5.48
N VAL A 341 13.27 -17.60 4.27
CA VAL A 341 13.73 -18.40 3.13
C VAL A 341 15.21 -18.74 3.23
N TYR A 342 16.03 -17.82 3.72
CA TYR A 342 17.49 -17.95 3.82
C TYR A 342 18.01 -17.66 5.23
N PRO A 343 17.63 -18.44 6.25
CA PRO A 343 17.94 -18.13 7.65
C PRO A 343 19.45 -18.00 7.92
N ASP A 344 20.29 -18.76 7.22
CA ASP A 344 21.75 -18.72 7.40
C ASP A 344 22.38 -17.41 6.87
N LEU A 345 21.75 -16.74 5.88
CA LEU A 345 22.23 -15.47 5.34
C LEU A 345 21.81 -14.27 6.22
N PHE A 346 20.79 -14.45 7.03
CA PHE A 346 20.18 -13.43 7.89
C PHE A 346 20.26 -13.80 9.37
N GLU A 347 21.31 -14.53 9.80
CA GLU A 347 21.50 -14.91 11.23
C GLU A 347 21.60 -13.69 12.14
N ASP A 348 22.18 -12.60 11.64
CA ASP A 348 22.39 -11.32 12.31
C ASP A 348 21.15 -10.45 12.46
N VAL A 349 20.06 -10.75 11.75
CA VAL A 349 18.81 -9.99 11.78
C VAL A 349 17.91 -10.48 12.92
N ASP A 350 17.52 -9.60 13.84
CA ASP A 350 16.43 -9.85 14.79
C ASP A 350 15.16 -9.16 14.31
N MET A 351 14.13 -9.94 13.96
CA MET A 351 12.89 -9.36 13.42
C MET A 351 12.11 -8.52 14.41
N THR A 352 12.31 -8.72 15.73
CA THR A 352 11.67 -7.88 16.74
C THR A 352 12.29 -6.50 16.72
N ASP A 353 13.63 -6.44 16.74
CA ASP A 353 14.37 -5.19 16.67
C ASP A 353 14.11 -4.47 15.35
N GLU A 354 14.09 -5.19 14.20
CA GLU A 354 13.85 -4.61 12.89
C GLU A 354 12.46 -3.95 12.78
N VAL A 355 11.42 -4.64 13.24
CA VAL A 355 10.05 -4.10 13.20
C VAL A 355 9.91 -2.89 14.14
N GLN A 356 10.49 -2.97 15.34
CA GLN A 356 10.47 -1.85 16.29
C GLN A 356 11.20 -0.63 15.74
N ASN A 357 12.39 -0.81 15.17
CA ASN A 357 13.15 0.27 14.55
C ASN A 357 12.40 0.90 13.38
N TYR A 358 11.81 0.08 12.52
CA TYR A 358 11.02 0.56 11.38
C TYR A 358 9.84 1.44 11.84
N TYR A 359 9.05 0.97 12.79
CA TYR A 359 7.89 1.72 13.27
C TYR A 359 8.29 3.00 14.02
N ASP A 360 9.39 2.99 14.76
CA ASP A 360 9.91 4.18 15.44
C ASP A 360 10.49 5.19 14.44
N GLU A 361 11.36 4.76 13.53
CA GLU A 361 12.02 5.66 12.57
C GLU A 361 11.05 6.28 11.55
N VAL A 362 10.06 5.49 11.07
CA VAL A 362 9.15 5.95 10.01
C VAL A 362 7.91 6.62 10.57
N TYR A 363 7.31 6.06 11.62
CA TYR A 363 6.02 6.51 12.13
C TYR A 363 6.08 7.15 13.53
N GLY A 364 7.23 7.08 14.21
CA GLY A 364 7.38 7.55 15.59
C GLY A 364 6.62 6.70 16.60
N ILE A 365 6.41 5.40 16.30
CA ILE A 365 5.64 4.46 17.12
C ILE A 365 6.56 3.46 17.80
N GLU A 366 6.62 3.48 19.13
CA GLU A 366 7.35 2.50 19.95
C GLU A 366 6.49 1.24 20.13
N LEU A 367 6.78 0.17 19.36
CA LEU A 367 6.11 -1.12 19.53
C LEU A 367 6.73 -1.93 20.67
N THR A 368 5.89 -2.66 21.41
CA THR A 368 6.34 -3.64 22.39
C THR A 368 6.66 -4.98 21.75
N ASP A 369 7.51 -5.82 22.41
CA ASP A 369 7.80 -7.19 21.97
C ASP A 369 6.53 -8.02 21.80
N GLU A 370 5.50 -7.80 22.64
CA GLU A 370 4.22 -8.52 22.55
C GLU A 370 3.44 -8.15 21.28
N GLN A 371 3.44 -6.87 20.90
CA GLN A 371 2.81 -6.41 19.66
C GLN A 371 3.50 -6.97 18.42
N VAL A 372 4.83 -6.98 18.41
CA VAL A 372 5.59 -7.60 17.31
C VAL A 372 5.35 -9.11 17.25
N ALA A 373 5.38 -9.81 18.38
CA ALA A 373 5.08 -11.25 18.42
C ALA A 373 3.68 -11.58 17.91
N GLN A 374 2.71 -10.72 18.18
CA GLN A 374 1.34 -10.86 17.69
C GLN A 374 1.24 -10.79 16.17
N MET A 375 2.06 -9.95 15.52
CA MET A 375 2.11 -9.89 14.05
C MET A 375 2.46 -11.24 13.41
N TYR A 376 3.29 -12.03 14.08
CA TYR A 376 3.74 -13.37 13.63
C TYR A 376 2.84 -14.53 14.10
N THR A 377 1.81 -14.24 14.89
CA THR A 377 0.78 -15.20 15.31
C THR A 377 -0.61 -14.73 14.90
N PRO A 378 -0.86 -14.53 13.59
CA PRO A 378 -2.03 -13.83 13.10
C PRO A 378 -3.33 -14.60 13.35
N SER A 379 -4.39 -13.86 13.69
CA SER A 379 -5.75 -14.38 13.78
C SER A 379 -6.31 -14.75 12.40
N THR A 380 -7.00 -15.89 12.31
CA THR A 380 -7.71 -16.30 11.11
C THR A 380 -8.90 -15.39 10.77
N ASP A 381 -9.34 -14.55 11.72
CA ASP A 381 -10.42 -13.57 11.51
C ASP A 381 -10.06 -12.48 10.49
N ALA A 382 -8.76 -12.27 10.26
CA ALA A 382 -8.30 -11.40 9.19
C ALA A 382 -8.84 -11.81 7.81
N ALA A 383 -9.14 -13.09 7.58
CA ALA A 383 -9.70 -13.58 6.32
C ALA A 383 -11.21 -13.33 6.16
N ASN A 384 -11.89 -12.84 7.20
CA ASN A 384 -13.34 -12.64 7.14
C ASN A 384 -13.70 -11.58 6.07
N GLY A 385 -14.78 -11.84 5.34
CA GLY A 385 -15.27 -10.95 4.27
C GLY A 385 -14.56 -11.09 2.93
N TYR A 386 -13.38 -11.72 2.86
CA TYR A 386 -12.70 -12.00 1.60
C TYR A 386 -13.19 -13.33 1.01
N GLY A 387 -13.53 -13.33 -0.30
CA GLY A 387 -13.97 -14.55 -1.00
C GLY A 387 -15.39 -15.04 -0.64
N SER A 388 -16.15 -14.30 0.17
CA SER A 388 -17.55 -14.63 0.50
C SER A 388 -18.57 -14.14 -0.54
N SER A 389 -18.14 -13.46 -1.59
CA SER A 389 -18.98 -13.15 -2.76
C SER A 389 -19.07 -14.39 -3.66
N LYS A 390 -20.24 -15.03 -3.65
CA LYS A 390 -20.59 -16.10 -4.60
C LYS A 390 -20.92 -15.51 -5.96
#